data_ea2821dfdca1eeba788ac1103cd4ed3b
#
_entry.id   ea2821dfdca1eeba788ac1103cd4ed3b
#
_cell.length_a   1.000
_cell.length_b   1.000
_cell.length_c   1.000
_cell.angle_alpha   90.00
_cell.angle_beta   90.00
_cell.angle_gamma   90.00
#
_symmetry.space_group_name_H-M   'P 1'
#
loop_
_entity.id
_entity.type
_entity.pdbx_description
1 polymer ?
#
loop_
_entity_poly.entity_id
_entity_poly.type
_entity_poly.pdbx_seq_one_letter_code
_entity_poly.pdbx_strand_id
1 'polypeptide(L)'
;HIPLLSVLNRPQKGTVLISSIEHPAIREMALEMKKCGMEVISIPSDKDGIITPEAVVKSLTPETVIVCVMAVNNETGAIQPVYEIADAITSATAGKRRPKFHVDCVQAAGKIPFDLSCAGIDSAAFSAHKICGPRGIGLLYMKDAVEPFLKGGGQEKGMRSGTENVFGALAFAKCLEKYYIHKKNEGQLEHFNRQKEITQDFVKKLAGISGCTIITEARIEEH
;
A
#
# COMPACT_ATOMS: atom_id res chain seq x y z
N HIS A 1 -10.37 1.82 1.84
CA HIS A 1 -11.14 2.77 2.68
C HIS A 1 -11.46 2.20 4.08
N ILE A 2 -11.72 0.89 4.22
CA ILE A 2 -12.15 0.32 5.52
C ILE A 2 -11.20 0.64 6.67
N PRO A 3 -9.86 0.41 6.58
CA PRO A 3 -8.96 0.73 7.67
C PRO A 3 -8.93 2.23 8.02
N LEU A 4 -8.98 3.10 7.01
CA LEU A 4 -8.97 4.55 7.21
C LEU A 4 -10.25 5.02 7.88
N LEU A 5 -11.41 4.66 7.33
CA LEU A 5 -12.71 5.08 7.88
C LEU A 5 -12.95 4.52 9.29
N SER A 6 -12.41 3.34 9.61
CA SER A 6 -12.58 2.75 10.95
C SER A 6 -12.02 3.63 12.07
N VAL A 7 -11.01 4.46 11.79
CA VAL A 7 -10.45 5.34 12.82
C VAL A 7 -11.39 6.51 13.17
N LEU A 8 -12.41 6.80 12.35
CA LEU A 8 -13.43 7.81 12.64
C LEU A 8 -14.38 7.38 13.79
N ASN A 9 -14.50 6.07 14.04
CA ASN A 9 -15.28 5.54 15.17
C ASN A 9 -14.62 5.77 16.55
N ARG A 10 -13.40 6.29 16.56
CA ARG A 10 -12.66 6.51 17.80
C ARG A 10 -13.28 7.67 18.61
N PRO A 11 -13.36 7.53 19.96
CA PRO A 11 -13.85 8.60 20.82
C PRO A 11 -13.04 9.89 20.71
N GLN A 12 -11.71 9.74 20.56
CA GLN A 12 -10.79 10.86 20.41
C GLN A 12 -10.28 10.91 18.97
N LYS A 13 -10.29 12.11 18.40
CA LYS A 13 -9.67 12.38 17.12
C LYS A 13 -8.16 12.18 17.23
N GLY A 14 -7.52 11.95 16.11
CA GLY A 14 -6.08 11.73 16.06
C GLY A 14 -5.52 12.16 14.73
N THR A 15 -4.24 11.87 14.51
CA THR A 15 -3.51 12.21 13.29
C THR A 15 -3.46 11.02 12.35
N VAL A 16 -3.77 11.26 11.08
CA VAL A 16 -3.63 10.33 9.95
C VAL A 16 -2.39 10.75 9.16
N LEU A 17 -1.45 9.84 9.01
CA LEU A 17 -0.27 10.05 8.17
C LEU A 17 -0.48 9.32 6.84
N ILE A 18 -0.28 10.05 5.74
CA ILE A 18 -0.30 9.46 4.39
C ILE A 18 0.97 9.83 3.65
N SER A 19 1.49 8.95 2.82
CA SER A 19 2.59 9.32 1.94
C SER A 19 2.15 10.38 0.92
N SER A 20 3.07 11.27 0.52
CA SER A 20 2.80 12.32 -0.49
C SER A 20 2.51 11.74 -1.88
N ILE A 21 2.84 10.47 -2.08
CA ILE A 21 2.74 9.76 -3.36
C ILE A 21 1.54 8.80 -3.44
N GLU A 22 0.61 8.86 -2.47
CA GLU A 22 -0.54 7.96 -2.43
C GLU A 22 -1.47 8.12 -3.65
N HIS A 23 -2.08 7.00 -4.03
CA HIS A 23 -3.16 7.00 -5.00
C HIS A 23 -4.34 7.87 -4.51
N PRO A 24 -5.11 8.54 -5.40
CA PRO A 24 -6.28 9.32 -5.02
C PRO A 24 -7.27 8.61 -4.08
N ALA A 25 -7.38 7.28 -4.15
CA ALA A 25 -8.23 6.50 -3.24
C ALA A 25 -7.87 6.66 -1.75
N ILE A 26 -6.61 6.91 -1.41
CA ILE A 26 -6.15 7.19 -0.05
C ILE A 26 -6.14 8.70 0.20
N ARG A 27 -5.58 9.47 -0.75
CA ARG A 27 -5.42 10.92 -0.61
C ARG A 27 -6.76 11.63 -0.43
N GLU A 28 -7.74 11.38 -1.31
CA GLU A 28 -9.05 12.02 -1.22
C GLU A 28 -9.81 11.56 0.04
N MET A 29 -9.65 10.29 0.44
CA MET A 29 -10.22 9.81 1.69
C MET A 29 -9.63 10.52 2.91
N ALA A 30 -8.32 10.76 2.93
CA ALA A 30 -7.68 11.51 4.02
C ALA A 30 -8.19 12.98 4.07
N LEU A 31 -8.44 13.61 2.92
CA LEU A 31 -9.05 14.95 2.87
C LEU A 31 -10.48 14.95 3.46
N GLU A 32 -11.29 13.91 3.21
CA GLU A 32 -12.60 13.79 3.84
C GLU A 32 -12.47 13.55 5.36
N MET A 33 -11.51 12.75 5.79
CA MET A 33 -11.23 12.56 7.23
C MET A 33 -10.83 13.87 7.92
N LYS A 34 -10.10 14.76 7.23
CA LYS A 34 -9.80 16.11 7.71
C LYS A 34 -11.06 16.93 7.96
N LYS A 35 -12.04 16.84 7.06
CA LYS A 35 -13.37 17.49 7.26
C LYS A 35 -14.12 16.90 8.47
N CYS A 36 -13.86 15.63 8.80
CA CYS A 36 -14.40 14.98 10.00
C CYS A 36 -13.61 15.31 11.28
N GLY A 37 -12.68 16.26 11.24
CA GLY A 37 -11.92 16.71 12.40
C GLY A 37 -10.67 15.90 12.75
N MET A 38 -10.20 15.04 11.84
CA MET A 38 -8.88 14.39 11.97
C MET A 38 -7.78 15.37 11.51
N GLU A 39 -6.63 15.31 12.14
CA GLU A 39 -5.43 15.90 11.58
C GLU A 39 -4.88 15.00 10.47
N VAL A 40 -4.44 15.58 9.36
CA VAL A 40 -3.84 14.84 8.25
C VAL A 40 -2.48 15.44 7.93
N ILE A 41 -1.45 14.63 8.02
CA ILE A 41 -0.06 14.99 7.71
C ILE A 41 0.38 14.18 6.48
N SER A 42 0.95 14.87 5.49
CA SER A 42 1.57 14.26 4.33
C SER A 42 3.04 14.01 4.61
N ILE A 43 3.48 12.76 4.51
CA ILE A 43 4.88 12.36 4.64
C ILE A 43 5.58 12.67 3.32
N PRO A 44 6.61 13.52 3.30
CA PRO A 44 7.31 13.85 2.06
C PRO A 44 8.09 12.66 1.52
N SER A 45 8.11 12.50 0.20
CA SER A 45 9.07 11.63 -0.48
C SER A 45 10.39 12.38 -0.68
N ASP A 46 11.46 11.63 -0.89
CA ASP A 46 12.72 12.17 -1.39
C ASP A 46 12.63 12.56 -2.88
N LYS A 47 13.76 13.00 -3.47
CA LYS A 47 13.85 13.39 -4.89
C LYS A 47 13.54 12.24 -5.85
N ASP A 48 13.74 10.99 -5.39
CA ASP A 48 13.48 9.77 -6.15
C ASP A 48 12.06 9.22 -5.90
N GLY A 49 11.21 9.93 -5.10
CA GLY A 49 9.84 9.57 -4.72
C GLY A 49 9.80 8.36 -3.78
N ILE A 50 10.84 8.18 -2.98
CA ILE A 50 10.88 7.18 -1.92
C ILE A 50 10.43 7.82 -0.60
N ILE A 51 9.58 7.14 0.12
CA ILE A 51 9.22 7.46 1.50
C ILE A 51 10.22 6.75 2.41
N THR A 52 11.15 7.51 2.98
CA THR A 52 12.15 6.89 3.85
C THR A 52 11.59 6.60 5.25
N PRO A 53 12.09 5.56 5.94
CA PRO A 53 11.72 5.28 7.33
C PRO A 53 11.89 6.50 8.25
N GLU A 54 12.94 7.30 8.05
CA GLU A 54 13.24 8.51 8.82
C GLU A 54 12.17 9.59 8.60
N ALA A 55 11.70 9.77 7.35
CA ALA A 55 10.62 10.70 7.05
C ALA A 55 9.31 10.30 7.75
N VAL A 56 9.02 9.00 7.81
CA VAL A 56 7.86 8.48 8.55
C VAL A 56 8.02 8.75 10.03
N VAL A 57 9.14 8.38 10.64
CA VAL A 57 9.40 8.58 12.08
C VAL A 57 9.33 10.06 12.46
N LYS A 58 9.90 10.95 11.65
CA LYS A 58 9.86 12.40 11.85
C LYS A 58 8.43 12.96 11.82
N SER A 59 7.54 12.31 11.04
CA SER A 59 6.14 12.74 10.90
C SER A 59 5.24 12.18 12.00
N LEU A 60 5.68 11.17 12.79
CA LEU A 60 4.90 10.58 13.85
C LEU A 60 4.62 11.59 14.97
N THR A 61 3.39 11.59 15.45
CA THR A 61 2.95 12.32 16.64
C THR A 61 2.40 11.33 17.68
N PRO A 62 2.31 11.70 18.97
CA PRO A 62 1.66 10.86 19.98
C PRO A 62 0.20 10.50 19.63
N GLU A 63 -0.45 11.37 18.88
CA GLU A 63 -1.85 11.23 18.43
C GLU A 63 -1.99 10.43 17.13
N THR A 64 -0.88 10.02 16.49
CA THR A 64 -0.93 9.26 15.24
C THR A 64 -1.68 7.95 15.43
N VAL A 65 -2.72 7.72 14.61
CA VAL A 65 -3.60 6.56 14.71
C VAL A 65 -3.41 5.57 13.58
N ILE A 66 -3.06 6.07 12.39
CA ILE A 66 -2.80 5.25 11.21
C ILE A 66 -1.75 5.94 10.33
N VAL A 67 -0.89 5.12 9.74
CA VAL A 67 0.08 5.50 8.71
C VAL A 67 -0.29 4.74 7.43
N CYS A 68 -0.30 5.42 6.29
CA CYS A 68 -0.57 4.82 4.99
C CYS A 68 0.60 5.10 4.04
N VAL A 69 1.17 4.04 3.48
CA VAL A 69 2.21 4.13 2.45
C VAL A 69 1.93 3.06 1.39
N MET A 70 1.89 3.46 0.12
CA MET A 70 1.75 2.48 -0.96
C MET A 70 3.05 1.70 -1.16
N ALA A 71 2.95 0.42 -1.52
CA ALA A 71 4.13 -0.43 -1.71
C ALA A 71 4.87 -0.12 -3.02
N VAL A 72 4.13 0.24 -4.08
CA VAL A 72 4.68 0.62 -5.38
C VAL A 72 3.89 1.79 -5.94
N ASN A 73 4.56 2.85 -6.34
CA ASN A 73 3.90 4.01 -6.91
C ASN A 73 3.37 3.70 -8.33
N ASN A 74 2.13 4.04 -8.60
CA ASN A 74 1.46 3.72 -9.86
C ASN A 74 1.90 4.59 -11.06
N GLU A 75 2.57 5.70 -10.81
CA GLU A 75 3.02 6.64 -11.85
C GLU A 75 4.51 6.46 -12.14
N THR A 76 5.33 6.39 -11.10
CA THR A 76 6.79 6.34 -11.23
C THR A 76 7.37 4.91 -11.17
N GLY A 77 6.58 3.94 -10.69
CA GLY A 77 7.06 2.57 -10.44
C GLY A 77 7.99 2.43 -9.22
N ALA A 78 8.13 3.48 -8.41
CA ALA A 78 8.95 3.46 -7.21
C ALA A 78 8.49 2.41 -6.21
N ILE A 79 9.36 1.49 -5.83
CA ILE A 79 9.13 0.49 -4.79
C ILE A 79 9.49 1.13 -3.46
N GLN A 80 8.56 1.07 -2.50
CA GLN A 80 8.73 1.67 -1.18
C GLN A 80 9.27 0.67 -0.17
N PRO A 81 10.13 1.08 0.78
CA PRO A 81 10.70 0.21 1.80
C PRO A 81 9.70 -0.04 2.94
N VAL A 82 8.58 -0.72 2.62
CA VAL A 82 7.45 -0.86 3.55
C VAL A 82 7.79 -1.72 4.77
N TYR A 83 8.73 -2.64 4.67
CA TYR A 83 9.17 -3.47 5.79
C TYR A 83 10.03 -2.66 6.77
N GLU A 84 10.99 -1.91 6.26
CA GLU A 84 11.83 -1.00 7.03
C GLU A 84 11.00 0.10 7.69
N ILE A 85 9.97 0.60 7.00
CA ILE A 85 8.99 1.54 7.56
C ILE A 85 8.22 0.89 8.71
N ALA A 86 7.76 -0.35 8.56
CA ALA A 86 7.04 -1.08 9.59
C ALA A 86 7.89 -1.26 10.87
N ASP A 87 9.16 -1.61 10.69
CA ASP A 87 10.14 -1.75 11.78
C ASP A 87 10.45 -0.41 12.44
N ALA A 88 10.62 0.66 11.65
CA ALA A 88 10.86 2.01 12.14
C ALA A 88 9.68 2.53 12.98
N ILE A 89 8.43 2.34 12.52
CA ILE A 89 7.23 2.67 13.28
C ILE A 89 7.21 1.91 14.61
N THR A 90 7.48 0.60 14.57
CA THR A 90 7.47 -0.25 15.76
C THR A 90 8.52 0.19 16.78
N SER A 91 9.73 0.47 16.31
CA SER A 91 10.85 0.93 17.15
C SER A 91 10.60 2.31 17.76
N ALA A 92 10.12 3.26 16.94
CA ALA A 92 9.86 4.63 17.39
C ALA A 92 8.69 4.73 18.39
N THR A 93 7.81 3.73 18.42
CA THR A 93 6.65 3.67 19.32
C THR A 93 6.79 2.63 20.44
N ALA A 94 7.99 2.09 20.66
CA ALA A 94 8.25 1.13 21.73
C ALA A 94 7.79 1.68 23.09
N GLY A 95 7.05 0.88 23.85
CA GLY A 95 6.47 1.29 25.13
C GLY A 95 5.30 2.29 25.05
N LYS A 96 4.86 2.61 23.83
CA LYS A 96 3.72 3.50 23.55
C LYS A 96 2.69 2.79 22.67
N ARG A 97 1.57 3.46 22.45
CA ARG A 97 0.59 2.96 21.51
C ARG A 97 1.13 3.10 20.08
N ARG A 98 1.30 1.95 19.38
CA ARG A 98 1.70 1.90 17.99
C ARG A 98 0.52 2.30 17.09
N PRO A 99 0.69 3.22 16.11
CA PRO A 99 -0.30 3.46 15.07
C PRO A 99 -0.47 2.22 14.18
N LYS A 100 -1.65 2.07 13.59
CA LYS A 100 -1.84 1.05 12.55
C LYS A 100 -1.08 1.42 11.29
N PHE A 101 -0.52 0.42 10.61
CA PHE A 101 0.17 0.62 9.33
C PHE A 101 -0.61 -0.06 8.20
N HIS A 102 -1.10 0.76 7.27
CA HIS A 102 -1.82 0.33 6.08
C HIS A 102 -0.95 0.47 4.85
N VAL A 103 -0.89 -0.59 4.02
CA VAL A 103 -0.11 -0.61 2.78
C VAL A 103 -1.05 -0.77 1.58
N ASP A 104 -1.01 0.16 0.64
CA ASP A 104 -1.65 -0.03 -0.66
C ASP A 104 -0.75 -0.91 -1.54
N CYS A 105 -1.13 -2.18 -1.68
CA CYS A 105 -0.41 -3.18 -2.47
C CYS A 105 -0.97 -3.37 -3.89
N VAL A 106 -1.82 -2.47 -4.35
CA VAL A 106 -2.50 -2.59 -5.66
C VAL A 106 -1.51 -2.71 -6.81
N GLN A 107 -0.38 -2.02 -6.75
CA GLN A 107 0.67 -2.12 -7.78
C GLN A 107 1.77 -3.13 -7.44
N ALA A 108 1.86 -3.60 -6.21
CA ALA A 108 2.85 -4.62 -5.81
C ALA A 108 2.39 -6.04 -6.17
N ALA A 109 1.10 -6.31 -5.99
CA ALA A 109 0.51 -7.64 -6.17
C ALA A 109 0.83 -8.25 -7.54
N GLY A 110 1.46 -9.43 -7.53
CA GLY A 110 1.83 -10.19 -8.73
C GLY A 110 2.94 -9.59 -9.60
N LYS A 111 3.55 -8.48 -9.16
CA LYS A 111 4.61 -7.79 -9.90
C LYS A 111 5.94 -7.80 -9.18
N ILE A 112 5.94 -7.65 -7.87
CA ILE A 112 7.13 -7.74 -7.03
C ILE A 112 6.92 -8.84 -5.98
N PRO A 113 8.00 -9.44 -5.45
CA PRO A 113 7.93 -10.27 -4.26
C PRO A 113 7.38 -9.45 -3.09
N PHE A 114 6.37 -9.97 -2.40
CA PHE A 114 5.74 -9.28 -1.28
C PHE A 114 5.25 -10.28 -0.23
N ASP A 115 5.57 -10.03 1.05
CA ASP A 115 5.20 -10.90 2.16
C ASP A 115 4.39 -10.12 3.21
N LEU A 116 3.15 -10.57 3.45
CA LEU A 116 2.27 -10.03 4.49
C LEU A 116 2.52 -10.60 5.88
N SER A 117 3.41 -11.57 6.04
CA SER A 117 3.77 -12.11 7.36
C SER A 117 4.59 -11.12 8.21
N CYS A 118 5.05 -10.02 7.62
CA CYS A 118 5.72 -8.94 8.34
C CYS A 118 4.87 -8.44 9.51
N ALA A 119 5.41 -8.56 10.72
CA ALA A 119 4.69 -8.26 11.96
C ALA A 119 4.19 -6.81 12.06
N GLY A 120 4.81 -5.89 11.33
CA GLY A 120 4.52 -4.47 11.37
C GLY A 120 3.40 -3.99 10.44
N ILE A 121 2.94 -4.81 9.48
CA ILE A 121 1.85 -4.44 8.57
C ILE A 121 0.51 -4.89 9.17
N ASP A 122 -0.39 -3.93 9.41
CA ASP A 122 -1.71 -4.20 10.02
C ASP A 122 -2.80 -4.44 8.97
N SER A 123 -2.67 -3.87 7.78
CA SER A 123 -3.61 -4.07 6.69
C SER A 123 -2.98 -3.80 5.33
N ALA A 124 -3.46 -4.50 4.30
CA ALA A 124 -3.02 -4.31 2.92
C ALA A 124 -4.19 -4.41 1.94
N ALA A 125 -4.22 -3.52 0.94
CA ALA A 125 -5.27 -3.46 -0.07
C ALA A 125 -4.77 -3.96 -1.43
N PHE A 126 -5.63 -4.71 -2.14
CA PHE A 126 -5.36 -5.30 -3.44
C PHE A 126 -6.52 -5.08 -4.40
N SER A 127 -6.24 -5.04 -5.70
CA SER A 127 -7.27 -4.88 -6.73
C SER A 127 -7.09 -5.89 -7.86
N ALA A 128 -8.14 -6.66 -8.14
CA ALA A 128 -8.09 -7.75 -9.10
C ALA A 128 -7.70 -7.29 -10.52
N HIS A 129 -8.20 -6.15 -10.97
CA HIS A 129 -7.93 -5.66 -12.33
C HIS A 129 -6.47 -5.27 -12.59
N LYS A 130 -5.65 -5.17 -11.56
CA LYS A 130 -4.19 -4.92 -11.70
C LYS A 130 -3.36 -6.19 -11.89
N ILE A 131 -4.00 -7.36 -11.70
CA ILE A 131 -3.40 -8.68 -11.93
C ILE A 131 -4.24 -9.52 -12.90
N CYS A 132 -4.72 -8.90 -13.98
CA CYS A 132 -5.55 -9.52 -15.02
C CYS A 132 -6.89 -10.09 -14.54
N GLY A 133 -7.35 -9.70 -13.36
CA GLY A 133 -8.65 -10.08 -12.81
C GLY A 133 -9.78 -9.12 -13.20
N PRO A 134 -11.02 -9.41 -12.77
CA PRO A 134 -12.16 -8.57 -13.08
C PRO A 134 -12.12 -7.21 -12.40
N ARG A 135 -12.81 -6.23 -13.00
CA ARG A 135 -13.05 -4.94 -12.36
C ARG A 135 -14.11 -5.07 -11.26
N GLY A 136 -14.13 -4.12 -10.32
CA GLY A 136 -15.16 -4.04 -9.27
C GLY A 136 -15.00 -5.04 -8.13
N ILE A 137 -13.85 -5.72 -8.02
CA ILE A 137 -13.49 -6.60 -6.91
C ILE A 137 -12.08 -6.30 -6.43
N GLY A 138 -11.88 -6.34 -5.11
CA GLY A 138 -10.61 -6.20 -4.43
C GLY A 138 -10.54 -7.12 -3.22
N LEU A 139 -9.37 -7.20 -2.61
CA LEU A 139 -9.11 -7.93 -1.38
C LEU A 139 -8.49 -6.96 -0.36
N LEU A 140 -8.91 -7.09 0.88
CA LEU A 140 -8.31 -6.42 2.00
C LEU A 140 -7.77 -7.45 2.99
N TYR A 141 -6.45 -7.44 3.19
CA TYR A 141 -5.82 -8.12 4.31
C TYR A 141 -5.97 -7.26 5.56
N MET A 142 -6.36 -7.90 6.66
CA MET A 142 -6.45 -7.27 7.98
C MET A 142 -5.83 -8.22 9.01
N LYS A 143 -4.83 -7.73 9.75
CA LYS A 143 -4.23 -8.50 10.86
C LYS A 143 -5.21 -8.66 12.01
N ASP A 144 -5.89 -7.58 12.37
CA ASP A 144 -6.91 -7.54 13.42
C ASP A 144 -8.22 -7.01 12.85
N ALA A 145 -9.34 -7.46 13.40
CA ALA A 145 -10.64 -6.88 13.08
C ALA A 145 -10.70 -5.42 13.53
N VAL A 146 -11.39 -4.58 12.76
CA VAL A 146 -11.69 -3.19 13.13
C VAL A 146 -13.20 -2.99 13.19
N GLU A 147 -13.65 -1.99 13.92
CA GLU A 147 -15.05 -1.59 13.85
C GLU A 147 -15.28 -0.82 12.53
N PRO A 148 -16.07 -1.35 11.59
CA PRO A 148 -16.28 -0.70 10.31
C PRO A 148 -17.13 0.57 10.48
N PHE A 149 -16.78 1.62 9.75
CA PHE A 149 -17.57 2.85 9.72
C PHE A 149 -18.90 2.66 9.00
N LEU A 150 -18.88 1.92 7.87
CA LEU A 150 -20.09 1.59 7.12
C LEU A 150 -20.66 0.26 7.61
N LYS A 151 -21.80 0.30 8.28
CA LYS A 151 -22.50 -0.85 8.83
C LYS A 151 -23.65 -1.30 7.91
N GLY A 152 -24.09 -2.55 8.04
CA GLY A 152 -25.19 -3.10 7.25
C GLY A 152 -25.48 -4.56 7.60
N GLY A 153 -25.72 -5.41 6.60
CA GLY A 153 -26.24 -6.77 6.73
C GLY A 153 -25.28 -7.84 7.27
N GLY A 154 -24.10 -7.47 7.75
CA GLY A 154 -23.18 -8.40 8.42
C GLY A 154 -22.25 -9.20 7.50
N GLN A 155 -22.28 -8.98 6.18
CA GLN A 155 -21.39 -9.65 5.23
C GLN A 155 -19.92 -9.39 5.58
N GLU A 156 -19.01 -10.26 5.13
CA GLU A 156 -17.59 -10.23 5.45
C GLU A 156 -17.32 -10.11 6.96
N LYS A 157 -18.05 -10.88 7.77
CA LYS A 157 -17.99 -10.82 9.24
C LYS A 157 -18.30 -9.41 9.80
N GLY A 158 -19.17 -8.67 9.15
CA GLY A 158 -19.54 -7.30 9.50
C GLY A 158 -18.56 -6.23 9.02
N MET A 159 -17.42 -6.61 8.45
CA MET A 159 -16.38 -5.66 8.02
C MET A 159 -16.73 -4.88 6.76
N ARG A 160 -17.48 -5.51 5.86
CA ARG A 160 -17.90 -4.91 4.59
C ARG A 160 -19.30 -5.40 4.24
N SER A 161 -20.26 -4.61 4.58
CA SER A 161 -21.67 -4.90 4.30
C SER A 161 -22.03 -4.74 2.82
N GLY A 162 -23.00 -5.50 2.36
CA GLY A 162 -23.48 -5.56 0.98
C GLY A 162 -23.29 -6.96 0.39
N THR A 163 -24.24 -7.36 -0.48
CA THR A 163 -24.21 -8.68 -1.14
C THR A 163 -22.87 -8.94 -1.82
N GLU A 164 -22.33 -10.11 -1.58
CA GLU A 164 -21.01 -10.51 -2.06
C GLU A 164 -21.01 -10.75 -3.58
N ASN A 165 -20.01 -10.23 -4.24
CA ASN A 165 -19.74 -10.52 -5.65
C ASN A 165 -19.00 -11.86 -5.79
N VAL A 166 -19.72 -12.97 -5.66
CA VAL A 166 -19.14 -14.33 -5.65
C VAL A 166 -18.36 -14.63 -6.96
N PHE A 167 -18.92 -14.26 -8.10
CA PHE A 167 -18.23 -14.48 -9.40
C PHE A 167 -16.92 -13.68 -9.49
N GLY A 168 -16.94 -12.41 -9.06
CA GLY A 168 -15.74 -11.59 -9.00
C GLY A 168 -14.70 -12.15 -8.04
N ALA A 169 -15.13 -12.64 -6.87
CA ALA A 169 -14.24 -13.24 -5.88
C ALA A 169 -13.59 -14.53 -6.38
N LEU A 170 -14.36 -15.42 -7.02
CA LEU A 170 -13.83 -16.65 -7.65
C LEU A 170 -12.84 -16.34 -8.77
N ALA A 171 -13.16 -15.39 -9.65
CA ALA A 171 -12.24 -14.97 -10.71
C ALA A 171 -10.96 -14.35 -10.15
N PHE A 172 -11.05 -13.53 -9.09
CA PHE A 172 -9.89 -12.97 -8.43
C PHE A 172 -9.04 -14.07 -7.76
N ALA A 173 -9.67 -15.03 -7.08
CA ALA A 173 -8.98 -16.18 -6.51
C ALA A 173 -8.18 -16.96 -7.56
N LYS A 174 -8.76 -17.20 -8.75
CA LYS A 174 -8.05 -17.84 -9.87
C LYS A 174 -6.87 -17.03 -10.39
N CYS A 175 -6.96 -15.70 -10.41
CA CYS A 175 -5.83 -14.85 -10.74
C CYS A 175 -4.72 -14.96 -9.69
N LEU A 176 -5.05 -14.92 -8.41
CA LEU A 176 -4.09 -15.10 -7.32
C LEU A 176 -3.44 -16.48 -7.39
N GLU A 177 -4.22 -17.54 -7.60
CA GLU A 177 -3.72 -18.89 -7.78
C GLU A 177 -2.68 -18.95 -8.92
N LYS A 178 -3.01 -18.40 -10.08
CA LYS A 178 -2.14 -18.37 -11.26
C LYS A 178 -0.84 -17.60 -11.04
N TYR A 179 -0.92 -16.43 -10.41
CA TYR A 179 0.22 -15.51 -10.32
C TYR A 179 1.01 -15.62 -9.01
N TYR A 180 0.41 -16.20 -7.96
CA TYR A 180 1.04 -16.31 -6.64
C TYR A 180 1.27 -17.73 -6.17
N ILE A 181 0.26 -18.62 -6.26
CA ILE A 181 0.29 -19.91 -5.58
C ILE A 181 1.07 -20.96 -6.38
N HIS A 182 0.86 -21.00 -7.69
CA HIS A 182 1.56 -21.97 -8.55
C HIS A 182 3.01 -21.62 -8.87
N LYS A 183 3.43 -20.42 -8.56
CA LYS A 183 4.79 -19.94 -8.77
C LYS A 183 5.48 -19.61 -7.44
N LYS A 184 5.33 -20.49 -6.45
CA LYS A 184 5.99 -20.31 -5.15
C LYS A 184 7.46 -19.96 -5.33
N ASN A 185 7.82 -18.74 -4.96
CA ASN A 185 9.15 -18.15 -4.82
C ASN A 185 9.98 -17.99 -6.11
N GLU A 186 10.16 -19.01 -6.96
CA GLU A 186 11.04 -18.91 -8.13
C GLU A 186 10.39 -18.15 -9.30
N GLY A 187 9.14 -18.42 -9.59
CA GLY A 187 8.47 -17.79 -10.76
C GLY A 187 8.09 -16.34 -10.58
N GLN A 188 7.85 -15.87 -9.33
CA GLN A 188 7.61 -14.42 -9.08
C GLN A 188 8.93 -13.66 -9.20
N LEU A 189 10.00 -14.21 -8.64
CA LEU A 189 11.33 -13.61 -8.72
C LEU A 189 11.84 -13.57 -10.16
N GLU A 190 11.65 -14.65 -10.93
CA GLU A 190 12.00 -14.70 -12.35
C GLU A 190 11.22 -13.65 -13.17
N HIS A 191 9.92 -13.53 -12.95
CA HIS A 191 9.10 -12.55 -13.65
C HIS A 191 9.50 -11.11 -13.26
N PHE A 192 9.75 -10.85 -12.00
CA PHE A 192 10.24 -9.57 -11.50
C PHE A 192 11.61 -9.22 -12.11
N ASN A 193 12.56 -10.16 -12.08
CA ASN A 193 13.90 -9.96 -12.64
C ASN A 193 13.83 -9.65 -14.14
N ARG A 194 13.01 -10.39 -14.89
CA ARG A 194 12.79 -10.11 -16.32
C ARG A 194 12.21 -8.71 -16.56
N GLN A 195 11.23 -8.28 -15.76
CA GLN A 195 10.69 -6.92 -15.87
C GLN A 195 11.75 -5.87 -15.54
N LYS A 196 12.55 -6.11 -14.50
CA LYS A 196 13.67 -5.27 -14.10
C LYS A 196 14.67 -5.12 -15.24
N GLU A 197 15.10 -6.21 -15.86
CA GLU A 197 16.04 -6.21 -17.00
C GLU A 197 15.49 -5.41 -18.20
N ILE A 198 14.22 -5.63 -18.57
CA ILE A 198 13.58 -4.88 -19.67
C ILE A 198 13.51 -3.39 -19.35
N THR A 199 13.19 -3.02 -18.12
CA THR A 199 13.12 -1.63 -17.68
C THR A 199 14.51 -0.98 -17.69
N GLN A 200 15.52 -1.68 -17.20
CA GLN A 200 16.90 -1.20 -17.22
C GLN A 200 17.42 -0.97 -18.65
N ASP A 201 17.17 -1.91 -19.57
CA ASP A 201 17.53 -1.76 -20.99
C ASP A 201 16.81 -0.57 -21.64
N PHE A 202 15.51 -0.40 -21.35
CA PHE A 202 14.72 0.73 -21.83
C PHE A 202 15.28 2.07 -21.33
N VAL A 203 15.56 2.16 -20.04
CA VAL A 203 16.11 3.40 -19.43
C VAL A 203 17.50 3.74 -19.99
N LYS A 204 18.38 2.73 -20.14
CA LYS A 204 19.68 2.93 -20.79
C LYS A 204 19.55 3.51 -22.20
N LYS A 205 18.58 3.02 -22.98
CA LYS A 205 18.29 3.55 -24.32
C LYS A 205 17.77 4.98 -24.28
N LEU A 206 16.88 5.30 -23.31
CA LEU A 206 16.36 6.66 -23.13
C LEU A 206 17.46 7.65 -22.72
N ALA A 207 18.37 7.26 -21.83
CA ALA A 207 19.48 8.09 -21.37
C ALA A 207 20.42 8.51 -22.53
N GLY A 208 20.47 7.73 -23.61
CA GLY A 208 21.22 8.06 -24.84
C GLY A 208 20.51 9.08 -25.76
N ILE A 209 19.28 9.48 -25.47
CA ILE A 209 18.51 10.43 -26.30
C ILE A 209 18.77 11.86 -25.80
N SER A 210 19.25 12.72 -26.69
CA SER A 210 19.47 14.13 -26.38
C SER A 210 18.16 14.82 -25.92
N GLY A 211 18.24 15.54 -24.81
CA GLY A 211 17.07 16.24 -24.21
C GLY A 211 16.17 15.35 -23.36
N CYS A 212 16.49 14.06 -23.18
CA CYS A 212 15.81 13.16 -22.25
C CYS A 212 16.50 13.19 -20.87
N THR A 213 15.76 13.41 -19.82
CA THR A 213 16.23 13.33 -18.43
C THR A 213 15.52 12.20 -17.71
N ILE A 214 16.28 11.28 -17.12
CA ILE A 214 15.73 10.17 -16.32
C ILE A 214 15.61 10.64 -14.87
N ILE A 215 14.37 10.67 -14.36
CA ILE A 215 14.09 11.18 -13.00
C ILE A 215 14.34 10.12 -11.92
N THR A 216 14.46 8.83 -12.29
CA THR A 216 14.48 7.71 -11.34
C THR A 216 15.65 6.75 -11.57
N GLU A 217 16.77 7.26 -12.07
CA GLU A 217 17.94 6.45 -12.49
C GLU A 217 18.53 5.63 -11.33
N ALA A 218 18.67 6.23 -10.15
CA ALA A 218 19.21 5.57 -8.97
C ALA A 218 18.43 4.31 -8.51
N ARG A 219 17.14 4.21 -8.82
CA ARG A 219 16.29 3.09 -8.39
C ARG A 219 16.45 1.83 -9.21
N ILE A 220 17.02 1.93 -10.39
CA ILE A 220 17.21 0.81 -11.30
C ILE A 220 18.41 -0.01 -10.85
N GLU A 221 19.35 0.60 -10.15
CA GLU A 221 20.57 -0.03 -9.67
C GLU A 221 20.42 -0.65 -8.26
N GLU A 222 19.59 -0.08 -7.39
CA GLU A 222 19.52 -0.45 -5.97
C GLU A 222 18.36 -1.39 -5.58
N HIS A 223 17.35 -1.60 -6.47
CA HIS A 223 16.16 -2.39 -6.14
C HIS A 223 15.87 -3.43 -7.26
#